data_7f226ab90ff73fce5dadd790c72ec9c9
#
_entry.id   7f226ab90ff73fce5dadd790c72ec9c9
#
_cell.length_a   1.000
_cell.length_b   1.000
_cell.length_c   1.000
_cell.angle_alpha   90.00
_cell.angle_beta   90.00
_cell.angle_gamma   90.00
#
_symmetry.space_group_name_H-M   'P 1'
#
loop_
_entity.id
_entity.type
_entity.pdbx_description
1 polymer ?
#
loop_
_entity_poly.entity_id
_entity_poly.type
_entity_poly.pdbx_seq_one_letter_code
_entity_poly.pdbx_strand_id
1 'polypeptide(L)'
;MKIIPWSKPSLDNKDRQFLNKAFNTTWISGGEYVRKFQDNFKKYTKRKYAFATSSGTTAIHLAYLSLGLKANDEIVIPAYGYMACANIAKLMQLKIKFCDVDINSYCLSLNHIKKTVSKKTKAVVLINTYGNMSENLLISKFLKKKKIFLIEDAAESLGSVSSNIKSGKFGDISTFSFHATKSITTGEGGMILTDNSAIAKKIRLFRSHGVDKLRYKHLVHGHNFRVSNLLASI
;
A
#
# COMPACT_ATOMS: atom_id res chain seq x y z
N MET A 1 9.39 7.48 37.08
CA MET A 1 10.08 7.42 35.77
C MET A 1 9.13 7.93 34.70
N LYS A 2 9.57 8.86 33.84
CA LYS A 2 8.76 9.31 32.69
C LYS A 2 8.90 8.26 31.57
N ILE A 3 7.81 7.58 31.20
CA ILE A 3 7.82 6.58 30.14
C ILE A 3 7.90 7.31 28.80
N ILE A 4 8.90 6.98 27.98
CA ILE A 4 9.01 7.44 26.61
C ILE A 4 8.32 6.39 25.73
N PRO A 5 7.18 6.71 25.09
CA PRO A 5 6.50 5.75 24.22
C PRO A 5 7.30 5.51 22.92
N TRP A 6 7.20 4.32 22.36
CA TRP A 6 7.80 3.96 21.08
C TRP A 6 7.34 4.90 19.95
N SER A 7 6.07 5.24 19.91
CA SER A 7 5.48 6.18 18.97
C SER A 7 4.29 6.86 19.64
N LYS A 8 4.09 8.13 19.32
CA LYS A 8 2.92 8.91 19.75
C LYS A 8 2.44 9.74 18.56
N PRO A 9 1.16 9.63 18.14
CA PRO A 9 0.58 10.50 17.12
C PRO A 9 0.72 11.97 17.50
N SER A 10 1.08 12.80 16.53
CA SER A 10 1.06 14.26 16.69
C SER A 10 -0.21 14.80 16.04
N LEU A 11 -1.23 15.03 16.86
CA LEU A 11 -2.51 15.59 16.43
C LEU A 11 -2.66 17.00 17.00
N ASP A 12 -3.22 17.91 16.21
CA ASP A 12 -3.39 19.32 16.58
C ASP A 12 -4.85 19.80 16.48
N ASN A 13 -5.05 21.10 16.70
CA ASN A 13 -6.37 21.71 16.63
C ASN A 13 -6.96 21.72 15.22
N LYS A 14 -6.13 21.66 14.16
CA LYS A 14 -6.63 21.60 12.78
C LYS A 14 -7.24 20.24 12.50
N ASP A 15 -6.58 19.16 12.94
CA ASP A 15 -7.10 17.80 12.82
C ASP A 15 -8.46 17.69 13.49
N ARG A 16 -8.60 18.22 14.72
CA ARG A 16 -9.86 18.29 15.44
C ARG A 16 -10.93 19.09 14.69
N GLN A 17 -10.56 20.24 14.09
CA GLN A 17 -11.51 21.04 13.32
C GLN A 17 -12.02 20.29 12.08
N PHE A 18 -11.16 19.60 11.34
CA PHE A 18 -11.56 18.81 10.18
C PHE A 18 -12.44 17.63 10.59
N LEU A 19 -12.08 16.93 11.67
CA LEU A 19 -12.90 15.84 12.22
C LEU A 19 -14.31 16.32 12.60
N ASN A 20 -14.41 17.44 13.33
CA ASN A 20 -15.70 18.04 13.70
C ASN A 20 -16.50 18.48 12.46
N LYS A 21 -15.86 19.09 11.46
CA LYS A 21 -16.54 19.42 10.20
C LYS A 21 -17.07 18.18 9.51
N ALA A 22 -16.28 17.10 9.41
CA ALA A 22 -16.73 15.84 8.83
C ALA A 22 -17.91 15.24 9.60
N PHE A 23 -17.83 15.24 10.94
CA PHE A 23 -18.88 14.74 11.81
C PHE A 23 -20.20 15.52 11.65
N ASN A 24 -20.13 16.85 11.64
CA ASN A 24 -21.30 17.72 11.51
C ASN A 24 -22.03 17.58 10.15
N THR A 25 -21.38 17.06 9.11
CA THR A 25 -22.06 16.74 7.85
C THR A 25 -22.99 15.53 7.96
N THR A 26 -22.90 14.75 9.03
CA THR A 26 -23.52 13.43 9.23
C THR A 26 -23.09 12.37 8.19
N TRP A 27 -22.28 12.74 7.20
CA TRP A 27 -21.76 11.85 6.14
C TRP A 27 -20.46 11.18 6.61
N ILE A 28 -20.58 10.18 7.47
CA ILE A 28 -19.45 9.57 8.20
C ILE A 28 -18.75 8.43 7.43
N SER A 29 -19.40 7.89 6.40
CA SER A 29 -18.86 6.77 5.60
C SER A 29 -18.68 7.16 4.14
N GLY A 30 -17.45 7.19 3.65
CA GLY A 30 -17.09 7.74 2.35
C GLY A 30 -17.36 9.26 2.29
N GLY A 31 -17.09 9.93 1.19
CA GLY A 31 -17.46 11.33 1.05
C GLY A 31 -16.32 12.26 0.65
N GLU A 32 -16.48 13.54 1.02
CA GLU A 32 -15.60 14.62 0.58
C GLU A 32 -14.17 14.47 1.07
N TYR A 33 -13.98 14.16 2.35
CA TYR A 33 -12.66 14.04 2.95
C TYR A 33 -11.89 12.84 2.38
N VAL A 34 -12.57 11.73 2.11
CA VAL A 34 -11.94 10.59 1.41
C VAL A 34 -11.46 11.02 0.01
N ARG A 35 -12.27 11.80 -0.74
CA ARG A 35 -11.84 12.30 -2.06
C ARG A 35 -10.66 13.26 -1.94
N LYS A 36 -10.73 14.25 -1.05
CA LYS A 36 -9.64 15.21 -0.78
C LYS A 36 -8.34 14.49 -0.40
N PHE A 37 -8.42 13.51 0.50
CA PHE A 37 -7.28 12.72 0.93
C PHE A 37 -6.63 11.99 -0.26
N GLN A 38 -7.43 11.29 -1.08
CA GLN A 38 -6.94 10.61 -2.27
C GLN A 38 -6.30 11.59 -3.27
N ASP A 39 -6.93 12.75 -3.51
CA ASP A 39 -6.44 13.74 -4.46
C ASP A 39 -5.15 14.42 -3.99
N ASN A 40 -5.05 14.75 -2.71
CA ASN A 40 -3.83 15.30 -2.11
C ASN A 40 -2.69 14.27 -2.16
N PHE A 41 -2.99 13.01 -1.88
CA PHE A 41 -1.99 11.95 -1.90
C PHE A 41 -1.50 11.65 -3.34
N LYS A 42 -2.40 11.69 -4.34
CA LYS A 42 -2.02 11.64 -5.77
C LYS A 42 -1.05 12.77 -6.13
N LYS A 43 -1.39 14.01 -5.74
CA LYS A 43 -0.53 15.19 -6.00
C LYS A 43 0.84 15.02 -5.34
N TYR A 44 0.86 14.61 -4.06
CA TYR A 44 2.08 14.44 -3.30
C TYR A 44 3.01 13.39 -3.90
N THR A 45 2.48 12.23 -4.29
CA THR A 45 3.23 11.10 -4.84
C THR A 45 3.43 11.19 -6.36
N LYS A 46 2.76 12.13 -7.03
CA LYS A 46 2.71 12.25 -8.51
C LYS A 46 2.24 10.95 -9.18
N ARG A 47 1.30 10.21 -8.53
CA ARG A 47 0.64 9.03 -9.09
C ARG A 47 -0.68 9.42 -9.78
N LYS A 48 -1.07 8.67 -10.82
CA LYS A 48 -2.33 8.91 -11.54
C LYS A 48 -3.56 8.50 -10.72
N TYR A 49 -3.46 7.42 -9.96
CA TYR A 49 -4.58 6.86 -9.19
C TYR A 49 -4.16 6.61 -7.74
N ALA A 50 -5.04 6.98 -6.81
CA ALA A 50 -4.92 6.72 -5.39
C ALA A 50 -6.28 6.31 -4.84
N PHE A 51 -6.31 5.28 -4.00
CA PHE A 51 -7.51 4.80 -3.35
C PHE A 51 -7.22 4.58 -1.87
N ALA A 52 -7.92 5.31 -1.02
CA ALA A 52 -7.81 5.16 0.42
C ALA A 52 -8.47 3.85 0.88
N THR A 53 -7.82 3.16 1.82
CA THR A 53 -8.23 1.87 2.36
C THR A 53 -8.33 1.91 3.87
N SER A 54 -8.98 0.91 4.47
CA SER A 54 -9.16 0.82 5.92
C SER A 54 -7.85 0.55 6.68
N SER A 55 -6.82 0.03 6.02
CA SER A 55 -5.49 -0.20 6.62
C SER A 55 -4.43 -0.43 5.52
N GLY A 56 -3.15 -0.40 5.90
CA GLY A 56 -2.06 -0.82 5.01
C GLY A 56 -2.18 -2.29 4.60
N THR A 57 -2.62 -3.16 5.50
CA THR A 57 -2.84 -4.59 5.22
C THR A 57 -3.90 -4.81 4.14
N THR A 58 -5.03 -4.08 4.19
CA THR A 58 -6.05 -4.15 3.15
C THR A 58 -5.58 -3.54 1.82
N ALA A 59 -4.67 -2.56 1.85
CA ALA A 59 -4.02 -2.06 0.64
C ALA A 59 -3.14 -3.13 -0.03
N ILE A 60 -2.39 -3.91 0.74
CA ILE A 60 -1.59 -5.06 0.25
C ILE A 60 -2.52 -6.14 -0.34
N HIS A 61 -3.60 -6.47 0.35
CA HIS A 61 -4.58 -7.45 -0.15
C HIS A 61 -5.16 -7.01 -1.50
N LEU A 62 -5.57 -5.75 -1.61
CA LEU A 62 -6.03 -5.16 -2.87
C LEU A 62 -4.95 -5.18 -3.96
N ALA A 63 -3.68 -4.98 -3.61
CA ALA A 63 -2.59 -5.08 -4.56
C ALA A 63 -2.53 -6.48 -5.18
N TYR A 64 -2.55 -7.53 -4.36
CA TYR A 64 -2.51 -8.91 -4.83
C TYR A 64 -3.73 -9.26 -5.71
N LEU A 65 -4.94 -8.92 -5.26
CA LEU A 65 -6.17 -9.13 -6.02
C LEU A 65 -6.15 -8.38 -7.36
N SER A 66 -5.71 -7.13 -7.36
CA SER A 66 -5.74 -6.27 -8.55
C SER A 66 -4.72 -6.65 -9.60
N LEU A 67 -3.60 -7.26 -9.19
CA LEU A 67 -2.64 -7.87 -10.09
C LEU A 67 -3.12 -9.21 -10.65
N GLY A 68 -4.19 -9.77 -10.10
CA GLY A 68 -4.75 -11.06 -10.53
C GLY A 68 -3.98 -12.25 -9.98
N LEU A 69 -3.27 -12.08 -8.86
CA LEU A 69 -2.62 -13.19 -8.17
C LEU A 69 -3.68 -14.15 -7.61
N LYS A 70 -3.44 -15.44 -7.75
CA LYS A 70 -4.34 -16.51 -7.34
C LYS A 70 -3.58 -17.67 -6.71
N ALA A 71 -4.29 -18.56 -6.04
CA ALA A 71 -3.70 -19.74 -5.40
C ALA A 71 -2.63 -20.42 -6.28
N ASN A 72 -1.52 -20.79 -5.65
CA ASN A 72 -0.33 -21.38 -6.25
C ASN A 72 0.55 -20.45 -7.12
N ASP A 73 0.20 -19.19 -7.36
CA ASP A 73 1.13 -18.24 -7.95
C ASP A 73 2.32 -17.96 -7.01
N GLU A 74 3.54 -17.92 -7.57
CA GLU A 74 4.75 -17.65 -6.79
C GLU A 74 4.94 -16.15 -6.60
N ILE A 75 5.12 -15.75 -5.33
CA ILE A 75 5.45 -14.39 -4.93
C ILE A 75 6.73 -14.37 -4.10
N VAL A 76 7.62 -13.42 -4.39
CA VAL A 76 8.84 -13.20 -3.62
C VAL A 76 8.59 -12.10 -2.59
N ILE A 77 8.91 -12.37 -1.32
CA ILE A 77 8.73 -11.46 -0.18
C ILE A 77 10.04 -11.37 0.58
N PRO A 78 10.45 -10.19 1.11
CA PRO A 78 11.61 -10.09 1.98
C PRO A 78 11.48 -11.01 3.20
N ALA A 79 12.58 -11.64 3.61
CA ALA A 79 12.62 -12.45 4.83
C ALA A 79 12.59 -11.58 6.11
N TYR A 80 12.87 -10.30 5.99
CA TYR A 80 12.78 -9.31 7.05
C TYR A 80 11.79 -8.20 6.69
N GLY A 81 10.89 -7.87 7.61
CA GLY A 81 9.88 -6.83 7.45
C GLY A 81 8.57 -7.16 8.17
N TYR A 82 7.59 -6.28 8.08
CA TYR A 82 6.31 -6.50 8.72
C TYR A 82 5.51 -7.62 8.04
N MET A 83 4.90 -8.51 8.83
CA MET A 83 4.25 -9.75 8.37
C MET A 83 3.04 -9.57 7.45
N ALA A 84 2.51 -8.36 7.29
CA ALA A 84 1.27 -8.14 6.50
C ALA A 84 1.36 -8.74 5.10
N CYS A 85 2.50 -8.57 4.40
CA CYS A 85 2.70 -9.09 3.05
C CYS A 85 2.65 -10.62 3.01
N ALA A 86 3.32 -11.29 3.95
CA ALA A 86 3.34 -12.74 4.04
C ALA A 86 1.99 -13.32 4.51
N ASN A 87 1.34 -12.67 5.48
CA ASN A 87 0.03 -13.10 5.97
C ASN A 87 -1.03 -13.08 4.87
N ILE A 88 -1.10 -12.00 4.08
CA ILE A 88 -2.04 -11.93 2.95
C ILE A 88 -1.69 -12.92 1.85
N ALA A 89 -0.40 -13.12 1.55
CA ALA A 89 0.03 -14.14 0.60
C ALA A 89 -0.41 -15.55 1.05
N LYS A 90 -0.25 -15.85 2.34
CA LYS A 90 -0.71 -17.13 2.92
C LYS A 90 -2.23 -17.27 2.87
N LEU A 91 -2.96 -16.22 3.23
CA LEU A 91 -4.43 -16.18 3.15
C LEU A 91 -4.94 -16.48 1.73
N MET A 92 -4.26 -15.94 0.71
CA MET A 92 -4.57 -16.14 -0.70
C MET A 92 -3.98 -17.44 -1.28
N GLN A 93 -3.37 -18.30 -0.45
CA GLN A 93 -2.73 -19.55 -0.85
C GLN A 93 -1.63 -19.38 -1.92
N LEU A 94 -0.94 -18.22 -1.91
CA LEU A 94 0.20 -17.99 -2.78
C LEU A 94 1.41 -18.82 -2.30
N LYS A 95 2.26 -19.20 -3.25
CA LYS A 95 3.56 -19.84 -2.96
C LYS A 95 4.57 -18.76 -2.62
N ILE A 96 4.85 -18.59 -1.33
CA ILE A 96 5.82 -17.61 -0.84
C ILE A 96 7.22 -18.14 -1.02
N LYS A 97 8.08 -17.33 -1.64
CA LYS A 97 9.52 -17.52 -1.68
C LYS A 97 10.17 -16.37 -0.95
N PHE A 98 10.78 -16.65 0.19
CA PHE A 98 11.48 -15.62 0.94
C PHE A 98 12.81 -15.28 0.27
N CYS A 99 13.10 -13.98 0.21
CA CYS A 99 14.34 -13.41 -0.30
C CYS A 99 15.06 -12.73 0.84
N ASP A 100 16.33 -13.05 1.02
CA ASP A 100 17.15 -12.43 2.03
C ASP A 100 17.32 -10.92 1.77
N VAL A 101 17.61 -10.17 2.82
CA VAL A 101 17.83 -8.73 2.78
C VAL A 101 19.31 -8.40 2.95
N ASP A 102 19.70 -7.24 2.48
CA ASP A 102 21.01 -6.69 2.74
C ASP A 102 21.12 -6.29 4.23
N ILE A 103 22.19 -6.74 4.91
CA ILE A 103 22.35 -6.57 6.34
C ILE A 103 22.52 -5.11 6.79
N ASN A 104 22.99 -4.24 5.90
CA ASN A 104 23.20 -2.83 6.23
C ASN A 104 21.95 -1.99 5.99
N SER A 105 21.13 -2.35 5.00
CA SER A 105 19.95 -1.59 4.61
C SER A 105 18.65 -2.17 5.15
N TYR A 106 18.62 -3.43 5.55
CA TYR A 106 17.41 -4.20 5.88
C TYR A 106 16.39 -4.27 4.73
N CYS A 107 16.81 -3.97 3.51
CA CYS A 107 15.99 -3.97 2.31
C CYS A 107 16.48 -5.02 1.31
N LEU A 108 15.64 -5.35 0.33
CA LEU A 108 16.05 -6.22 -0.77
C LEU A 108 17.15 -5.56 -1.60
N SER A 109 18.18 -6.32 -1.95
CA SER A 109 19.17 -5.94 -2.95
C SER A 109 18.86 -6.60 -4.30
N LEU A 110 19.35 -5.98 -5.38
CA LEU A 110 19.20 -6.54 -6.71
C LEU A 110 19.89 -7.91 -6.84
N ASN A 111 21.00 -8.10 -6.13
CA ASN A 111 21.73 -9.37 -6.12
C ASN A 111 20.89 -10.50 -5.51
N HIS A 112 20.27 -10.26 -4.35
CA HIS A 112 19.39 -11.22 -3.69
C HIS A 112 18.17 -11.55 -4.56
N ILE A 113 17.55 -10.54 -5.17
CA ILE A 113 16.41 -10.74 -6.07
C ILE A 113 16.79 -11.58 -7.28
N LYS A 114 17.94 -11.32 -7.93
CA LYS A 114 18.40 -12.10 -9.09
C LYS A 114 18.58 -13.59 -8.77
N LYS A 115 19.04 -13.91 -7.56
CA LYS A 115 19.21 -15.30 -7.10
C LYS A 115 17.88 -15.96 -6.74
N THR A 116 16.88 -15.17 -6.34
CA THR A 116 15.62 -15.67 -5.78
C THR A 116 14.53 -15.84 -6.84
N VAL A 117 14.36 -14.88 -7.77
CA VAL A 117 13.30 -14.95 -8.79
C VAL A 117 13.47 -16.12 -9.74
N SER A 118 12.36 -16.71 -10.16
CA SER A 118 12.31 -17.81 -11.10
C SER A 118 11.38 -17.49 -12.29
N LYS A 119 11.29 -18.40 -13.26
CA LYS A 119 10.30 -18.32 -14.36
C LYS A 119 8.84 -18.38 -13.85
N LYS A 120 8.62 -18.86 -12.63
CA LYS A 120 7.29 -18.98 -12.00
C LYS A 120 6.90 -17.73 -11.20
N THR A 121 7.87 -16.86 -10.86
CA THR A 121 7.62 -15.67 -10.04
C THR A 121 6.70 -14.69 -10.78
N LYS A 122 5.56 -14.38 -10.18
CA LYS A 122 4.56 -13.43 -10.70
C LYS A 122 4.77 -12.01 -10.16
N ALA A 123 5.14 -11.89 -8.89
CA ALA A 123 5.33 -10.62 -8.24
C ALA A 123 6.48 -10.67 -7.22
N VAL A 124 7.07 -9.51 -6.98
CA VAL A 124 8.03 -9.25 -5.89
C VAL A 124 7.46 -8.15 -5.03
N VAL A 125 7.49 -8.33 -3.70
CA VAL A 125 7.20 -7.29 -2.73
C VAL A 125 8.51 -6.64 -2.32
N LEU A 126 8.57 -5.33 -2.41
CA LEU A 126 9.68 -4.51 -1.95
C LEU A 126 9.21 -3.72 -0.73
N ILE A 127 9.71 -4.05 0.45
CA ILE A 127 9.40 -3.33 1.68
C ILE A 127 10.48 -2.27 1.91
N ASN A 128 10.07 -1.02 2.04
CA ASN A 128 10.95 0.10 2.38
C ASN A 128 11.13 0.19 3.90
N THR A 129 11.82 -0.78 4.47
CA THR A 129 11.97 -0.97 5.92
C THR A 129 12.61 0.26 6.57
N TYR A 130 11.99 0.79 7.62
CA TYR A 130 12.42 2.01 8.34
C TYR A 130 12.63 3.24 7.45
N GLY A 131 11.96 3.28 6.30
CA GLY A 131 12.09 4.37 5.34
C GLY A 131 13.27 4.24 4.38
N ASN A 132 14.05 3.17 4.46
CA ASN A 132 15.17 2.94 3.56
C ASN A 132 14.71 2.45 2.18
N MET A 133 15.36 2.94 1.12
CA MET A 133 15.03 2.64 -0.28
C MET A 133 16.32 2.43 -1.09
N SER A 134 17.16 1.47 -0.71
CA SER A 134 18.53 1.35 -1.21
C SER A 134 18.63 1.16 -2.73
N GLU A 135 18.05 0.10 -3.30
CA GLU A 135 18.20 -0.25 -4.72
C GLU A 135 16.87 -0.24 -5.50
N ASN A 136 15.85 0.47 -5.01
CA ASN A 136 14.48 0.45 -5.56
C ASN A 136 14.42 0.69 -7.07
N LEU A 137 15.20 1.67 -7.59
CA LEU A 137 15.22 1.97 -9.02
C LEU A 137 15.82 0.83 -9.86
N LEU A 138 16.90 0.22 -9.38
CA LEU A 138 17.58 -0.89 -10.08
C LEU A 138 16.67 -2.12 -10.10
N ILE A 139 16.05 -2.42 -8.94
CA ILE A 139 15.10 -3.53 -8.79
C ILE A 139 13.90 -3.34 -9.71
N SER A 140 13.29 -2.14 -9.70
CA SER A 140 12.14 -1.82 -10.57
C SER A 140 12.48 -2.02 -12.06
N LYS A 141 13.62 -1.51 -12.52
CA LYS A 141 14.08 -1.71 -13.90
C LYS A 141 14.30 -3.18 -14.26
N PHE A 142 14.91 -3.94 -13.35
CA PHE A 142 15.15 -5.37 -13.55
C PHE A 142 13.86 -6.18 -13.66
N LEU A 143 12.93 -6.00 -12.72
CA LEU A 143 11.65 -6.72 -12.68
C LEU A 143 10.78 -6.38 -13.90
N LYS A 144 10.77 -5.12 -14.32
CA LYS A 144 10.08 -4.70 -15.54
C LYS A 144 10.59 -5.43 -16.78
N LYS A 145 11.93 -5.58 -16.95
CA LYS A 145 12.51 -6.37 -18.04
C LYS A 145 12.10 -7.85 -17.99
N LYS A 146 11.91 -8.38 -16.78
CA LYS A 146 11.48 -9.77 -16.56
C LYS A 146 9.96 -9.97 -16.66
N LYS A 147 9.18 -8.89 -16.81
CA LYS A 147 7.71 -8.90 -16.78
C LYS A 147 7.15 -9.46 -15.46
N ILE A 148 7.85 -9.22 -14.36
CA ILE A 148 7.46 -9.56 -12.99
C ILE A 148 6.89 -8.29 -12.34
N PHE A 149 5.72 -8.37 -11.72
CA PHE A 149 5.13 -7.23 -11.03
C PHE A 149 5.94 -6.82 -9.80
N LEU A 150 6.07 -5.52 -9.60
CA LEU A 150 6.64 -4.96 -8.39
C LEU A 150 5.54 -4.33 -7.53
N ILE A 151 5.42 -4.81 -6.30
CA ILE A 151 4.58 -4.22 -5.26
C ILE A 151 5.49 -3.53 -4.27
N GLU A 152 5.36 -2.21 -4.15
CA GLU A 152 6.12 -1.42 -3.19
C GLU A 152 5.31 -1.24 -1.91
N ASP A 153 5.76 -1.84 -0.83
CA ASP A 153 5.24 -1.56 0.51
C ASP A 153 5.99 -0.37 1.10
N ALA A 154 5.35 0.78 1.03
CA ALA A 154 5.85 2.07 1.49
C ALA A 154 5.26 2.48 2.85
N ALA A 155 4.78 1.51 3.65
CA ALA A 155 4.14 1.77 4.94
C ALA A 155 5.03 2.49 5.96
N GLU A 156 6.35 2.49 5.76
CA GLU A 156 7.33 3.11 6.66
C GLU A 156 8.17 4.19 5.97
N SER A 157 7.88 4.51 4.71
CA SER A 157 8.75 5.37 3.90
C SER A 157 8.07 6.62 3.34
N LEU A 158 6.96 7.06 3.94
CA LEU A 158 6.33 8.31 3.52
C LEU A 158 7.32 9.48 3.70
N GLY A 159 7.59 10.19 2.60
CA GLY A 159 8.57 11.28 2.58
C GLY A 159 9.96 10.88 2.11
N SER A 160 10.33 9.60 2.16
CA SER A 160 11.62 9.12 1.68
C SER A 160 11.80 9.35 0.17
N VAL A 161 13.04 9.65 -0.22
CA VAL A 161 13.43 9.90 -1.62
C VAL A 161 14.68 9.10 -1.94
N SER A 162 14.69 8.39 -3.05
CA SER A 162 15.86 7.70 -3.59
C SER A 162 15.99 8.00 -5.08
N SER A 163 17.18 8.37 -5.54
CA SER A 163 17.43 8.75 -6.95
C SER A 163 16.46 9.84 -7.45
N ASN A 164 16.15 10.86 -6.63
CA ASN A 164 15.16 11.91 -6.89
C ASN A 164 13.72 11.41 -7.13
N ILE A 165 13.42 10.18 -6.75
CA ILE A 165 12.10 9.57 -6.86
C ILE A 165 11.55 9.35 -5.45
N LYS A 166 10.34 9.85 -5.19
CA LYS A 166 9.64 9.65 -3.91
C LYS A 166 9.21 8.20 -3.73
N SER A 167 9.22 7.74 -2.49
CA SER A 167 8.54 6.53 -2.06
C SER A 167 7.08 6.51 -2.56
N GLY A 168 6.61 5.36 -2.94
CA GLY A 168 5.30 5.18 -3.56
C GLY A 168 5.31 5.25 -5.10
N LYS A 169 6.49 5.41 -5.74
CA LYS A 169 6.60 5.61 -7.20
C LYS A 169 7.32 4.48 -7.94
N PHE A 170 7.91 3.52 -7.22
CA PHE A 170 8.74 2.48 -7.82
C PHE A 170 7.95 1.26 -8.30
N GLY A 171 6.89 0.87 -7.60
CA GLY A 171 6.08 -0.31 -7.92
C GLY A 171 5.06 -0.09 -9.04
N ASP A 172 4.62 -1.17 -9.69
CA ASP A 172 3.39 -1.18 -10.49
C ASP A 172 2.20 -0.79 -9.62
N ILE A 173 2.24 -1.23 -8.36
CA ILE A 173 1.37 -0.82 -7.25
C ILE A 173 2.25 -0.43 -6.08
N SER A 174 1.84 0.62 -5.34
CA SER A 174 2.47 0.99 -4.07
C SER A 174 1.42 1.11 -2.98
N THR A 175 1.76 0.70 -1.75
CA THR A 175 0.86 0.71 -0.60
C THR A 175 1.44 1.54 0.54
N PHE A 176 0.58 2.21 1.29
CA PHE A 176 0.93 2.99 2.47
C PHE A 176 0.03 2.62 3.64
N SER A 177 0.52 2.88 4.85
CA SER A 177 -0.23 2.74 6.10
C SER A 177 -0.33 4.08 6.81
N PHE A 178 -1.50 4.34 7.40
CA PHE A 178 -1.77 5.49 8.27
C PHE A 178 -2.21 5.02 9.66
N HIS A 179 -1.69 3.87 10.09
CA HIS A 179 -1.81 3.42 11.47
C HIS A 179 -1.19 4.44 12.43
N ALA A 180 -1.66 4.46 13.68
CA ALA A 180 -1.24 5.42 14.70
C ALA A 180 0.27 5.58 14.91
N THR A 181 1.08 4.57 14.52
CA THR A 181 2.55 4.57 14.66
C THR A 181 3.29 5.14 13.44
N LYS A 182 2.59 5.50 12.36
CA LYS A 182 3.22 5.94 11.09
C LYS A 182 3.49 7.45 11.09
N SER A 183 4.30 7.90 10.12
CA SER A 183 4.74 9.31 9.98
C SER A 183 3.58 10.32 9.93
N ILE A 184 2.48 9.94 9.30
CA ILE A 184 1.17 10.59 9.43
C ILE A 184 0.13 9.52 9.71
N THR A 185 -0.93 9.88 10.39
CA THR A 185 -1.95 8.91 10.81
C THR A 185 -3.36 9.43 10.62
N THR A 186 -4.27 8.49 10.38
CA THR A 186 -5.72 8.66 10.48
C THR A 186 -6.29 7.77 11.61
N GLY A 187 -5.44 7.34 12.55
CA GLY A 187 -5.74 6.29 13.54
C GLY A 187 -5.60 4.90 12.92
N GLU A 188 -6.49 4.56 12.02
CA GLU A 188 -6.41 3.43 11.11
C GLU A 188 -6.62 3.91 9.68
N GLY A 189 -5.85 3.36 8.73
CA GLY A 189 -5.97 3.73 7.33
C GLY A 189 -4.84 3.18 6.47
N GLY A 190 -5.03 3.27 5.18
CA GLY A 190 -4.03 2.94 4.17
C GLY A 190 -4.32 3.63 2.84
N MET A 191 -3.39 3.49 1.92
CA MET A 191 -3.54 3.99 0.56
C MET A 191 -2.92 2.99 -0.42
N ILE A 192 -3.58 2.79 -1.55
CA ILE A 192 -3.04 2.02 -2.66
C ILE A 192 -2.94 2.92 -3.90
N LEU A 193 -1.81 2.88 -4.58
CA LEU A 193 -1.46 3.74 -5.70
C LEU A 193 -1.08 2.93 -6.93
N THR A 194 -1.43 3.44 -8.11
CA THR A 194 -0.94 2.91 -9.39
C THR A 194 -1.01 3.98 -10.47
N ASP A 195 -0.23 3.82 -11.54
CA ASP A 195 -0.37 4.63 -12.77
C ASP A 195 -1.11 3.88 -13.88
N ASN A 196 -1.42 2.60 -13.67
CA ASN A 196 -2.10 1.74 -14.65
C ASN A 196 -3.62 1.81 -14.48
N SER A 197 -4.34 2.22 -15.52
CA SER A 197 -5.80 2.37 -15.50
C SER A 197 -6.55 1.04 -15.35
N ALA A 198 -6.04 -0.05 -15.93
CA ALA A 198 -6.67 -1.36 -15.80
C ALA A 198 -6.54 -1.90 -14.36
N ILE A 199 -5.38 -1.72 -13.72
CA ILE A 199 -5.18 -2.03 -12.30
C ILE A 199 -6.09 -1.15 -11.43
N ALA A 200 -6.16 0.16 -11.71
CA ALA A 200 -7.01 1.10 -10.97
C ALA A 200 -8.50 0.70 -11.02
N LYS A 201 -8.98 0.22 -12.17
CA LYS A 201 -10.34 -0.31 -12.31
C LYS A 201 -10.58 -1.52 -11.40
N LYS A 202 -9.63 -2.46 -11.36
CA LYS A 202 -9.73 -3.64 -10.48
C LYS A 202 -9.68 -3.24 -8.99
N ILE A 203 -8.78 -2.32 -8.59
CA ILE A 203 -8.73 -1.80 -7.21
C ILE A 203 -10.08 -1.24 -6.80
N ARG A 204 -10.72 -0.42 -7.65
CA ARG A 204 -12.04 0.16 -7.35
C ARG A 204 -13.09 -0.91 -7.10
N LEU A 205 -13.13 -1.95 -7.95
CA LEU A 205 -14.08 -3.05 -7.81
C LEU A 205 -13.84 -3.84 -6.52
N PHE A 206 -12.64 -4.37 -6.33
CA PHE A 206 -12.33 -5.22 -5.18
C PHE A 206 -12.45 -4.47 -3.85
N ARG A 207 -12.14 -3.17 -3.81
CA ARG A 207 -12.23 -2.32 -2.61
C ARG A 207 -13.67 -2.11 -2.14
N SER A 208 -14.65 -2.17 -3.04
CA SER A 208 -16.03 -1.77 -2.76
C SER A 208 -17.02 -2.80 -3.27
N HIS A 209 -17.03 -3.98 -2.65
CA HIS A 209 -18.00 -5.06 -2.87
C HIS A 209 -18.14 -5.54 -4.33
N GLY A 210 -17.21 -5.23 -5.21
CA GLY A 210 -17.28 -5.62 -6.61
C GLY A 210 -18.32 -4.86 -7.45
N VAL A 211 -18.89 -3.78 -6.93
CA VAL A 211 -19.89 -2.96 -7.61
C VAL A 211 -19.21 -1.86 -8.43
N ASP A 212 -19.62 -1.66 -9.68
CA ASP A 212 -19.15 -0.58 -10.55
C ASP A 212 -20.21 0.55 -10.66
N LYS A 213 -21.03 0.54 -11.68
CA LYS A 213 -21.99 1.60 -11.96
C LYS A 213 -23.41 1.27 -11.52
N LEU A 214 -23.80 0.02 -11.67
CA LEU A 214 -25.15 -0.43 -11.34
C LEU A 214 -25.20 -0.94 -9.90
N ARG A 215 -26.03 -0.29 -9.07
CA ARG A 215 -26.28 -0.72 -7.69
C ARG A 215 -26.74 -2.16 -7.67
N TYR A 216 -26.23 -2.95 -6.72
CA TYR A 216 -26.51 -4.39 -6.53
C TYR A 216 -26.02 -5.32 -7.64
N LYS A 217 -25.34 -4.81 -8.68
CA LYS A 217 -24.66 -5.66 -9.67
C LYS A 217 -23.20 -5.85 -9.29
N HIS A 218 -22.87 -7.02 -8.73
CA HIS A 218 -21.52 -7.38 -8.33
C HIS A 218 -20.81 -8.07 -9.51
N LEU A 219 -19.71 -7.47 -9.97
CA LEU A 219 -18.91 -8.00 -11.09
C LEU A 219 -17.80 -8.94 -10.65
N VAL A 220 -17.39 -8.84 -9.40
CA VAL A 220 -16.35 -9.66 -8.76
C VAL A 220 -16.69 -9.86 -7.28
N HIS A 221 -16.08 -10.85 -6.64
CA HIS A 221 -16.13 -11.02 -5.18
C HIS A 221 -15.27 -9.92 -4.52
N GLY A 222 -15.89 -8.80 -4.21
CA GLY A 222 -15.24 -7.65 -3.61
C GLY A 222 -15.40 -7.60 -2.09
N HIS A 223 -14.66 -6.68 -1.48
CA HIS A 223 -14.60 -6.48 -0.04
C HIS A 223 -15.05 -5.06 0.35
N ASN A 224 -15.29 -4.82 1.63
CA ASN A 224 -15.38 -3.46 2.17
C ASN A 224 -14.03 -3.06 2.77
N PHE A 225 -13.13 -2.58 1.92
CA PHE A 225 -11.81 -2.10 2.33
C PHE A 225 -11.72 -0.57 2.29
N ARG A 226 -12.86 0.11 2.38
CA ARG A 226 -12.92 1.58 2.37
C ARG A 226 -12.59 2.17 3.73
N VAL A 227 -11.91 3.30 3.74
CA VAL A 227 -11.76 4.14 4.93
C VAL A 227 -13.02 5.00 5.14
N SER A 228 -13.34 5.32 6.39
CA SER A 228 -14.44 6.24 6.70
C SER A 228 -14.09 7.69 6.38
N ASN A 229 -15.13 8.53 6.22
CA ASN A 229 -14.96 9.97 5.98
C ASN A 229 -14.36 10.68 7.22
N LEU A 230 -14.69 10.18 8.42
CA LEU A 230 -14.15 10.70 9.67
C LEU A 230 -12.63 10.48 9.76
N LEU A 231 -12.17 9.26 9.54
CA LEU A 231 -10.73 8.95 9.59
C LEU A 231 -9.95 9.67 8.49
N ALA A 232 -10.54 9.80 7.29
CA ALA A 232 -9.90 10.51 6.18
C ALA A 232 -9.84 12.03 6.37
N SER A 233 -10.50 12.59 7.39
CA SER A 233 -10.50 14.03 7.68
C SER A 233 -9.39 14.45 8.66
N ILE A 234 -8.80 13.50 9.36
CA ILE A 234 -7.61 13.69 10.20
C ILE A 234 -6.36 13.78 9.32
#